data_4723528f1285629e661ee2626ffb0772
#
_entry.id   4723528f1285629e661ee2626ffb0772
#
_cell.length_a   1.000
_cell.length_b   1.000
_cell.length_c   1.000
_cell.angle_alpha   90.00
_cell.angle_beta   90.00
_cell.angle_gamma   90.00
#
_symmetry.space_group_name_H-M   'P 1'
#
loop_
_entity.id
_entity.type
_entity.pdbx_description
1 polymer ?
#
loop_
_entity_poly.entity_id
_entity_poly.type
_entity_poly.pdbx_seq_one_letter_code
_entity_poly.pdbx_strand_id
1 'polypeptide(L)'
;MAPGRMPDPYQSLGDTCMNSSRLKTLVATLALTLGGAAFAQNQLLNVSYDVAREFYKDYNAAFAAHYKKTTGKDVKVDQSHAGSSAQARAVNDGLDADVVTFNTTTDVEFLANNGVVAKDWAKRFPHDASPTTSTMLFLVRNGNPKNIKDWDDLIKPGVQVVVVNPKTGGNGRYAYLAAWGAVREKGGTDAQAADFVGKFYKNVPVLAKGGRDATSIFLQRNIGDVLITFESEVVSVDREFGKGKVDAVYPSVSITAENPVAVVERTVAKKGTGALAKAYLDYLYSDEAQEIAAKHAIRPRSEAVLKKHADQFKPIKQFTVAKYFGSLTEAQKVHFNDGGQFDKLYTPGK
;
A
#
# COMPACT_ATOMS: atom_id res chain seq x y z
N MET A 1 63.87 -53.89 -49.83
CA MET A 1 64.44 -53.22 -48.68
C MET A 1 64.94 -51.86 -49.09
N ALA A 2 64.28 -50.79 -48.76
CA ALA A 2 64.69 -49.42 -48.99
C ALA A 2 64.48 -48.62 -47.71
N PRO A 3 65.44 -47.79 -47.29
CA PRO A 3 65.37 -47.12 -45.94
C PRO A 3 64.57 -45.83 -45.99
N GLY A 4 63.92 -45.56 -44.91
CA GLY A 4 63.07 -44.39 -44.67
C GLY A 4 63.84 -43.08 -44.57
N ARG A 5 63.18 -42.03 -44.99
CA ARG A 5 63.60 -40.62 -44.89
C ARG A 5 63.03 -40.01 -43.61
N MET A 6 63.91 -39.40 -42.81
CA MET A 6 63.49 -38.51 -41.70
C MET A 6 63.03 -37.17 -42.26
N PRO A 7 62.08 -36.51 -41.59
CA PRO A 7 61.67 -35.16 -41.93
C PRO A 7 62.49 -34.09 -41.22
N ASP A 8 62.67 -32.97 -41.85
CA ASP A 8 63.46 -31.78 -41.59
C ASP A 8 62.77 -30.88 -40.48
N PRO A 9 63.49 -30.30 -39.57
CA PRO A 9 62.90 -29.52 -38.44
C PRO A 9 62.93 -27.98 -38.62
N TYR A 10 62.64 -27.45 -39.80
CA TYR A 10 62.49 -25.99 -39.97
C TYR A 10 61.36 -25.65 -40.89
N GLN A 11 60.16 -25.39 -40.32
CA GLN A 11 59.13 -24.61 -40.99
C GLN A 11 58.46 -23.62 -40.03
N SER A 12 58.86 -22.36 -40.23
CA SER A 12 58.15 -21.09 -40.28
C SER A 12 57.16 -20.75 -39.17
N LEU A 13 57.54 -19.78 -38.39
CA LEU A 13 56.68 -18.86 -37.66
C LEU A 13 55.68 -18.20 -38.61
N GLY A 14 54.43 -18.59 -38.53
CA GLY A 14 53.32 -17.94 -39.26
C GLY A 14 52.77 -16.79 -38.44
N ASP A 15 52.84 -15.60 -38.97
CA ASP A 15 52.22 -14.37 -38.44
C ASP A 15 50.73 -14.54 -38.23
N THR A 16 50.31 -14.52 -37.02
CA THR A 16 48.88 -14.45 -36.64
C THR A 16 48.41 -13.00 -36.72
N CYS A 17 48.06 -12.58 -37.93
CA CYS A 17 47.37 -11.31 -38.17
C CYS A 17 45.99 -11.36 -37.51
N MET A 18 45.82 -10.69 -36.43
CA MET A 18 44.55 -10.59 -35.67
C MET A 18 43.53 -9.84 -36.52
N ASN A 19 42.54 -10.55 -37.02
CA ASN A 19 41.53 -10.08 -37.94
C ASN A 19 40.69 -8.97 -37.30
N SER A 20 40.73 -7.76 -37.85
CA SER A 20 40.07 -6.54 -37.36
C SER A 20 38.53 -6.67 -37.20
N SER A 21 37.95 -7.70 -37.83
CA SER A 21 36.52 -8.03 -37.72
C SER A 21 36.14 -8.59 -36.34
N ARG A 22 37.05 -9.35 -35.65
CA ARG A 22 36.80 -9.89 -34.30
C ARG A 22 36.83 -8.81 -33.23
N LEU A 23 37.64 -7.76 -33.41
CA LEU A 23 37.70 -6.63 -32.48
C LEU A 23 36.42 -5.77 -32.54
N LYS A 24 35.85 -5.59 -33.74
CA LYS A 24 34.57 -4.87 -33.93
C LYS A 24 33.39 -5.61 -33.29
N THR A 25 33.36 -6.93 -33.36
CA THR A 25 32.31 -7.77 -32.76
C THR A 25 32.39 -7.74 -31.22
N LEU A 26 33.58 -7.74 -30.64
CA LEU A 26 33.77 -7.66 -29.19
C LEU A 26 33.32 -6.30 -28.61
N VAL A 27 33.61 -5.21 -29.34
CA VAL A 27 33.20 -3.85 -28.91
C VAL A 27 31.69 -3.66 -29.07
N ALA A 28 31.06 -4.23 -30.10
CA ALA A 28 29.60 -4.17 -30.27
C ALA A 28 28.84 -4.98 -29.22
N THR A 29 29.37 -6.14 -28.78
CA THR A 29 28.77 -6.96 -27.73
C THR A 29 28.88 -6.31 -26.35
N LEU A 30 29.97 -5.60 -26.06
CA LEU A 30 30.17 -4.87 -24.81
C LEU A 30 29.27 -3.62 -24.74
N ALA A 31 29.02 -2.94 -25.84
CA ALA A 31 28.11 -1.78 -25.89
C ALA A 31 26.64 -2.15 -25.68
N LEU A 32 26.20 -3.34 -26.12
CA LEU A 32 24.84 -3.85 -25.94
C LEU A 32 24.58 -4.26 -24.46
N THR A 33 25.58 -4.75 -23.74
CA THR A 33 25.44 -5.10 -22.31
C THR A 33 25.41 -3.87 -21.40
N LEU A 34 26.09 -2.79 -21.75
CA LEU A 34 26.07 -1.53 -21.01
C LEU A 34 24.75 -0.76 -21.19
N GLY A 35 24.10 -0.85 -22.34
CA GLY A 35 22.80 -0.24 -22.61
C GLY A 35 21.66 -0.88 -21.82
N GLY A 36 21.66 -2.20 -21.64
CA GLY A 36 20.64 -2.93 -20.90
C GLY A 36 20.67 -2.65 -19.40
N ALA A 37 21.83 -2.47 -18.80
CA ALA A 37 21.98 -2.15 -17.39
C ALA A 37 21.52 -0.71 -17.04
N ALA A 38 21.72 0.25 -17.95
CA ALA A 38 21.28 1.64 -17.74
C ALA A 38 19.75 1.80 -17.77
N PHE A 39 19.03 0.98 -18.56
CA PHE A 39 17.56 0.99 -18.58
C PHE A 39 16.96 0.40 -17.32
N ALA A 40 17.56 -0.63 -16.73
CA ALA A 40 17.07 -1.26 -15.50
C ALA A 40 17.18 -0.32 -14.27
N GLN A 41 18.17 0.57 -14.25
CA GLN A 41 18.39 1.53 -13.15
C GLN A 41 17.38 2.69 -13.11
N ASN A 42 16.62 2.91 -14.18
CA ASN A 42 15.66 4.01 -14.27
C ASN A 42 14.19 3.54 -14.25
N GLN A 43 13.94 2.33 -13.80
CA GLN A 43 12.58 1.78 -13.68
C GLN A 43 12.35 1.29 -12.25
N LEU A 44 11.21 1.68 -11.68
CA LEU A 44 10.74 1.22 -10.37
C LEU A 44 9.42 0.47 -10.49
N LEU A 45 9.21 -0.49 -9.59
CA LEU A 45 7.88 -1.05 -9.30
C LEU A 45 7.46 -0.63 -7.89
N ASN A 46 6.40 0.17 -7.79
CA ASN A 46 5.71 0.46 -6.54
C ASN A 46 4.58 -0.55 -6.32
N VAL A 47 4.64 -1.31 -5.25
CA VAL A 47 3.60 -2.25 -4.83
C VAL A 47 2.80 -1.64 -3.69
N SER A 48 1.49 -1.43 -3.91
CA SER A 48 0.63 -0.63 -3.04
C SER A 48 -0.73 -1.29 -2.78
N TYR A 49 -1.50 -0.71 -1.88
CA TYR A 49 -2.88 -1.11 -1.62
C TYR A 49 -3.84 -0.56 -2.70
N ASP A 50 -4.98 -1.21 -2.85
CA ASP A 50 -5.91 -1.02 -3.98
C ASP A 50 -6.53 0.39 -4.07
N VAL A 51 -6.91 0.98 -2.94
CA VAL A 51 -7.55 2.30 -2.87
C VAL A 51 -6.62 3.43 -3.32
N ALA A 52 -5.29 3.29 -3.11
CA ALA A 52 -4.31 4.31 -3.47
C ALA A 52 -3.94 4.36 -4.97
N ARG A 53 -4.56 3.54 -5.81
CA ARG A 53 -4.24 3.43 -7.25
C ARG A 53 -4.19 4.77 -7.98
N GLU A 54 -5.24 5.59 -7.84
CA GLU A 54 -5.33 6.86 -8.55
C GLU A 54 -4.37 7.91 -7.98
N PHE A 55 -4.15 7.89 -6.66
CA PHE A 55 -3.12 8.71 -6.03
C PHE A 55 -1.73 8.42 -6.62
N TYR A 56 -1.32 7.15 -6.64
CA TYR A 56 0.00 6.79 -7.16
C TYR A 56 0.13 7.00 -8.67
N LYS A 57 -0.95 6.97 -9.44
CA LYS A 57 -0.92 7.35 -10.85
C LYS A 57 -0.50 8.82 -11.03
N ASP A 58 -1.14 9.74 -10.30
CA ASP A 58 -0.82 11.17 -10.37
C ASP A 58 0.56 11.46 -9.73
N TYR A 59 0.85 10.81 -8.61
CA TYR A 59 2.13 10.91 -7.91
C TYR A 59 3.31 10.45 -8.79
N ASN A 60 3.20 9.31 -9.46
CA ASN A 60 4.26 8.78 -10.33
C ASN A 60 4.57 9.73 -11.48
N ALA A 61 3.56 10.37 -12.06
CA ALA A 61 3.76 11.38 -13.11
C ALA A 61 4.51 12.62 -12.58
N ALA A 62 4.11 13.12 -11.41
CA ALA A 62 4.76 14.26 -10.77
C ALA A 62 6.21 13.93 -10.36
N PHE A 63 6.43 12.74 -9.75
CA PHE A 63 7.78 12.28 -9.42
C PHE A 63 8.67 12.17 -10.66
N ALA A 64 8.19 11.59 -11.74
CA ALA A 64 8.97 11.46 -12.97
C ALA A 64 9.39 12.82 -13.53
N ALA A 65 8.49 13.81 -13.53
CA ALA A 65 8.79 15.16 -13.93
C ALA A 65 9.82 15.84 -12.99
N HIS A 66 9.63 15.70 -11.68
CA HIS A 66 10.55 16.21 -10.66
C HIS A 66 11.94 15.58 -10.81
N TYR A 67 12.02 14.26 -10.94
CA TYR A 67 13.28 13.52 -11.05
C TYR A 67 14.05 13.91 -12.32
N LYS A 68 13.35 14.06 -13.44
CA LYS A 68 13.94 14.57 -14.70
C LYS A 68 14.49 15.99 -14.54
N LYS A 69 13.73 16.88 -13.91
CA LYS A 69 14.15 18.26 -13.66
C LYS A 69 15.40 18.35 -12.78
N THR A 70 15.50 17.49 -11.76
CA THR A 70 16.58 17.56 -10.75
C THR A 70 17.82 16.77 -11.15
N THR A 71 17.68 15.70 -11.92
CA THR A 71 18.78 14.78 -12.27
C THR A 71 19.13 14.73 -13.75
N GLY A 72 18.26 15.26 -14.63
CA GLY A 72 18.35 15.12 -16.07
C GLY A 72 17.97 13.74 -16.63
N LYS A 73 17.56 12.79 -15.74
CA LYS A 73 17.27 11.40 -16.11
C LYS A 73 15.78 11.15 -16.20
N ASP A 74 15.34 10.42 -17.22
CA ASP A 74 13.98 9.89 -17.27
C ASP A 74 13.85 8.68 -16.34
N VAL A 75 12.67 8.55 -15.71
CA VAL A 75 12.32 7.40 -14.88
C VAL A 75 10.93 6.89 -15.27
N LYS A 76 10.76 5.58 -15.23
CA LYS A 76 9.45 4.91 -15.34
C LYS A 76 9.10 4.29 -14.01
N VAL A 77 7.89 4.56 -13.52
CA VAL A 77 7.36 3.94 -12.31
C VAL A 77 6.14 3.11 -12.68
N ASP A 78 6.28 1.80 -12.57
CA ASP A 78 5.17 0.87 -12.68
C ASP A 78 4.51 0.68 -11.31
N GLN A 79 3.25 0.24 -11.30
CA GLN A 79 2.50 0.07 -10.06
C GLN A 79 1.69 -1.22 -10.06
N SER A 80 1.60 -1.86 -8.88
CA SER A 80 0.76 -3.03 -8.63
C SER A 80 -0.14 -2.76 -7.43
N HIS A 81 -1.43 -3.06 -7.55
CA HIS A 81 -2.42 -2.75 -6.51
C HIS A 81 -3.36 -3.93 -6.23
N ALA A 82 -3.48 -4.28 -4.94
CA ALA A 82 -4.46 -5.24 -4.40
C ALA A 82 -4.65 -4.96 -2.91
N GLY A 83 -5.31 -5.83 -2.16
CA GLY A 83 -5.34 -5.74 -0.70
C GLY A 83 -3.91 -5.77 -0.13
N SER A 84 -3.60 -4.85 0.79
CA SER A 84 -2.24 -4.61 1.31
C SER A 84 -1.51 -5.89 1.73
N SER A 85 -2.18 -6.75 2.52
CA SER A 85 -1.57 -8.01 2.98
C SER A 85 -1.38 -9.04 1.85
N ALA A 86 -2.20 -9.00 0.80
CA ALA A 86 -2.00 -9.84 -0.38
C ALA A 86 -0.77 -9.38 -1.17
N GLN A 87 -0.59 -8.06 -1.30
CA GLN A 87 0.60 -7.47 -1.92
C GLN A 87 1.88 -7.76 -1.12
N ALA A 88 1.83 -7.66 0.22
CA ALA A 88 2.96 -8.01 1.06
C ALA A 88 3.39 -9.46 0.86
N ARG A 89 2.43 -10.41 0.79
CA ARG A 89 2.74 -11.82 0.47
C ARG A 89 3.35 -11.96 -0.92
N ALA A 90 2.79 -11.32 -1.95
CA ALA A 90 3.34 -11.39 -3.30
C ALA A 90 4.78 -10.89 -3.36
N VAL A 91 5.12 -9.80 -2.66
CA VAL A 91 6.50 -9.29 -2.57
C VAL A 91 7.40 -10.27 -1.82
N ASN A 92 6.93 -10.85 -0.71
CA ASN A 92 7.66 -11.89 0.00
C ASN A 92 7.98 -13.09 -0.90
N ASP A 93 7.02 -13.52 -1.69
CA ASP A 93 7.07 -14.68 -2.57
C ASP A 93 7.81 -14.43 -3.89
N GLY A 94 8.34 -13.22 -4.09
CA GLY A 94 9.27 -12.92 -5.18
C GLY A 94 8.81 -11.89 -6.21
N LEU A 95 7.70 -11.18 -5.99
CA LEU A 95 7.39 -10.01 -6.83
C LEU A 95 8.49 -8.97 -6.68
N ASP A 96 9.16 -8.61 -7.77
CA ASP A 96 10.34 -7.74 -7.83
C ASP A 96 9.98 -6.25 -7.60
N ALA A 97 9.30 -5.94 -6.49
CA ALA A 97 9.00 -4.57 -6.06
C ALA A 97 10.27 -3.84 -5.63
N ASP A 98 10.43 -2.59 -6.03
CA ASP A 98 11.51 -1.71 -5.55
C ASP A 98 11.12 -1.00 -4.25
N VAL A 99 9.84 -0.63 -4.16
CA VAL A 99 9.25 -0.01 -2.97
C VAL A 99 7.88 -0.61 -2.67
N VAL A 100 7.52 -0.58 -1.40
CA VAL A 100 6.17 -0.88 -0.92
C VAL A 100 5.58 0.35 -0.28
N THR A 101 4.29 0.57 -0.51
CA THR A 101 3.52 1.70 0.03
C THR A 101 2.17 1.16 0.50
N PHE A 102 2.10 0.75 1.77
CA PHE A 102 0.97 0.02 2.33
C PHE A 102 0.07 0.92 3.19
N ASN A 103 -1.01 0.37 3.68
CA ASN A 103 -1.93 1.03 4.60
C ASN A 103 -1.90 0.43 6.02
N THR A 104 -0.89 -0.39 6.33
CA THR A 104 -0.71 -0.97 7.67
C THR A 104 0.76 -1.33 7.90
N THR A 105 1.27 -0.98 9.07
CA THR A 105 2.66 -1.27 9.49
C THR A 105 2.93 -2.76 9.59
N THR A 106 1.92 -3.58 9.95
CA THR A 106 2.08 -5.04 10.05
C THR A 106 2.49 -5.71 8.74
N ASP A 107 2.09 -5.15 7.59
CA ASP A 107 2.46 -5.71 6.30
C ASP A 107 3.91 -5.38 5.94
N VAL A 108 4.43 -4.21 6.35
CA VAL A 108 5.87 -3.88 6.22
C VAL A 108 6.69 -4.68 7.22
N GLU A 109 6.23 -4.83 8.46
CA GLU A 109 6.88 -5.66 9.49
C GLU A 109 6.97 -7.13 9.07
N PHE A 110 5.93 -7.65 8.42
CA PHE A 110 5.96 -8.99 7.84
C PHE A 110 7.12 -9.14 6.85
N LEU A 111 7.32 -8.17 5.96
CA LEU A 111 8.44 -8.17 5.01
C LEU A 111 9.79 -8.00 5.72
N ALA A 112 9.87 -7.17 6.74
CA ALA A 112 11.08 -6.97 7.53
C ALA A 112 11.49 -8.23 8.30
N ASN A 113 10.52 -8.94 8.87
CA ASN A 113 10.76 -10.20 9.58
C ASN A 113 11.24 -11.32 8.64
N ASN A 114 10.91 -11.25 7.35
CA ASN A 114 11.38 -12.18 6.32
C ASN A 114 12.66 -11.68 5.59
N GLY A 115 13.28 -10.59 6.04
CA GLY A 115 14.51 -10.07 5.45
C GLY A 115 14.36 -9.45 4.05
N VAL A 116 13.13 -9.11 3.66
CA VAL A 116 12.81 -8.49 2.36
C VAL A 116 12.97 -6.97 2.42
N VAL A 117 12.62 -6.38 3.56
CA VAL A 117 12.75 -4.97 3.93
C VAL A 117 13.66 -4.86 5.14
N ALA A 118 14.37 -3.76 5.29
CA ALA A 118 15.23 -3.54 6.45
C ALA A 118 14.45 -3.55 7.76
N LYS A 119 15.05 -4.10 8.83
CA LYS A 119 14.43 -4.15 10.17
C LYS A 119 14.16 -2.77 10.77
N ASP A 120 14.99 -1.78 10.42
CA ASP A 120 14.90 -0.40 10.86
C ASP A 120 14.09 0.50 9.91
N TRP A 121 13.27 -0.09 9.03
CA TRP A 121 12.51 0.59 7.97
C TRP A 121 11.76 1.84 8.46
N ALA A 122 11.14 1.78 9.63
CA ALA A 122 10.36 2.88 10.20
C ALA A 122 11.24 4.11 10.54
N LYS A 123 12.55 3.91 10.79
CA LYS A 123 13.49 5.00 11.11
C LYS A 123 14.12 5.65 9.89
N ARG A 124 13.84 5.14 8.68
CA ARG A 124 14.52 5.59 7.45
C ARG A 124 13.86 6.79 6.78
N PHE A 125 12.64 7.10 7.18
CA PHE A 125 11.86 8.24 6.68
C PHE A 125 11.13 8.92 7.84
N PRO A 126 10.72 10.21 7.69
CA PRO A 126 9.98 10.94 8.72
C PRO A 126 8.66 10.25 9.11
N HIS A 127 8.18 10.55 10.32
CA HIS A 127 6.89 10.06 10.84
C HIS A 127 6.78 8.52 10.82
N ASP A 128 7.83 7.83 11.29
CA ASP A 128 7.92 6.37 11.27
C ASP A 128 7.64 5.78 9.88
N ALA A 129 8.24 6.42 8.86
CA ALA A 129 8.08 6.10 7.45
C ALA A 129 6.62 6.14 6.96
N SER A 130 5.80 7.02 7.52
CA SER A 130 4.39 7.19 7.14
C SER A 130 4.12 8.61 6.61
N PRO A 131 4.29 8.86 5.30
CA PRO A 131 4.17 10.19 4.70
C PRO A 131 2.75 10.76 4.72
N THR A 132 1.75 9.91 4.88
CA THR A 132 0.34 10.30 4.92
C THR A 132 -0.42 9.46 5.95
N THR A 133 -1.62 9.93 6.29
CA THR A 133 -2.56 9.20 7.13
C THR A 133 -3.93 9.11 6.47
N SER A 134 -4.81 8.33 7.08
CA SER A 134 -6.23 8.28 6.78
C SER A 134 -7.03 8.06 8.05
N THR A 135 -8.34 8.02 7.95
CA THR A 135 -9.25 7.64 9.02
C THR A 135 -10.41 6.84 8.47
N MET A 136 -11.08 6.07 9.32
CA MET A 136 -12.27 5.33 8.92
C MET A 136 -13.49 6.22 9.04
N LEU A 137 -14.36 6.16 8.04
CA LEU A 137 -15.67 6.80 8.08
C LEU A 137 -16.73 5.91 7.42
N PHE A 138 -17.97 6.36 7.42
CA PHE A 138 -19.07 5.63 6.84
C PHE A 138 -19.51 6.28 5.54
N LEU A 139 -19.64 5.50 4.47
CA LEU A 139 -20.38 5.87 3.29
C LEU A 139 -21.78 5.22 3.38
N VAL A 140 -22.81 6.05 3.41
CA VAL A 140 -24.19 5.60 3.46
C VAL A 140 -24.89 5.85 2.13
N ARG A 141 -26.01 5.21 1.90
CA ARG A 141 -26.86 5.49 0.74
C ARG A 141 -27.26 6.95 0.69
N ASN A 142 -27.42 7.51 -0.50
CA ASN A 142 -27.81 8.90 -0.68
C ASN A 142 -29.09 9.23 0.14
N GLY A 143 -29.08 10.35 0.85
CA GLY A 143 -30.12 10.77 1.76
C GLY A 143 -30.16 10.02 3.09
N ASN A 144 -29.20 9.11 3.34
CA ASN A 144 -29.03 8.37 4.59
C ASN A 144 -30.36 7.78 5.14
N PRO A 145 -31.05 6.90 4.39
CA PRO A 145 -32.40 6.44 4.73
C PRO A 145 -32.48 5.67 6.07
N LYS A 146 -31.36 5.11 6.54
CA LYS A 146 -31.25 4.42 7.84
C LYS A 146 -30.87 5.36 9.00
N ASN A 147 -30.68 6.67 8.72
CA ASN A 147 -30.30 7.69 9.71
C ASN A 147 -29.05 7.27 10.54
N ILE A 148 -28.02 6.75 9.83
CA ILE A 148 -26.74 6.36 10.42
C ILE A 148 -25.94 7.61 10.75
N LYS A 149 -25.53 7.78 12.02
CA LYS A 149 -24.77 8.94 12.49
C LYS A 149 -23.48 8.56 13.21
N ASP A 150 -23.48 7.42 13.90
CA ASP A 150 -22.36 6.97 14.73
C ASP A 150 -22.28 5.44 14.78
N TRP A 151 -21.25 4.92 15.43
CA TRP A 151 -20.96 3.50 15.61
C TRP A 151 -22.15 2.71 16.16
N ASP A 152 -22.87 3.27 17.14
CA ASP A 152 -24.02 2.59 17.79
C ASP A 152 -25.17 2.30 16.79
N ASP A 153 -25.24 3.05 15.70
CA ASP A 153 -26.25 2.82 14.67
C ASP A 153 -25.98 1.55 13.85
N LEU A 154 -24.71 1.13 13.79
CA LEU A 154 -24.28 -0.02 12.99
C LEU A 154 -24.72 -1.37 13.57
N ILE A 155 -25.11 -1.41 14.87
CA ILE A 155 -25.60 -2.61 15.55
C ILE A 155 -27.13 -2.66 15.64
N LYS A 156 -27.85 -1.69 15.05
CA LYS A 156 -29.32 -1.67 15.05
C LYS A 156 -29.87 -2.79 14.17
N PRO A 157 -31.01 -3.38 14.56
CA PRO A 157 -31.68 -4.37 13.71
C PRO A 157 -32.02 -3.81 12.33
N GLY A 158 -31.78 -4.62 11.28
CA GLY A 158 -32.09 -4.27 9.89
C GLY A 158 -31.11 -3.29 9.25
N VAL A 159 -30.00 -2.95 9.90
CA VAL A 159 -28.84 -2.26 9.29
C VAL A 159 -27.89 -3.31 8.74
N GLN A 160 -27.45 -3.15 7.50
CA GLN A 160 -26.47 -4.01 6.87
C GLN A 160 -25.20 -3.23 6.60
N VAL A 161 -24.07 -3.77 7.06
CA VAL A 161 -22.75 -3.13 6.95
C VAL A 161 -21.84 -3.89 6.00
N VAL A 162 -21.23 -3.20 5.05
CA VAL A 162 -20.16 -3.73 4.19
C VAL A 162 -18.82 -3.32 4.77
N VAL A 163 -17.92 -4.27 4.92
CA VAL A 163 -16.58 -4.08 5.46
C VAL A 163 -15.59 -5.07 4.83
N VAL A 164 -14.34 -4.69 4.76
CA VAL A 164 -13.26 -5.57 4.30
C VAL A 164 -12.96 -6.64 5.36
N ASN A 165 -12.61 -7.84 4.92
CA ASN A 165 -12.16 -8.90 5.81
C ASN A 165 -10.83 -8.50 6.50
N PRO A 166 -10.77 -8.41 7.84
CA PRO A 166 -9.56 -8.02 8.55
C PRO A 166 -8.41 -9.03 8.41
N LYS A 167 -8.71 -10.27 8.02
CA LYS A 167 -7.67 -11.27 7.71
C LYS A 167 -6.93 -10.98 6.39
N THR A 168 -7.53 -10.22 5.47
CA THR A 168 -6.98 -10.02 4.11
C THR A 168 -6.54 -8.59 3.80
N GLY A 169 -7.01 -7.60 4.57
CA GLY A 169 -6.71 -6.20 4.25
C GLY A 169 -6.64 -5.28 5.46
N GLY A 170 -5.73 -4.30 5.40
CA GLY A 170 -5.55 -3.28 6.43
C GLY A 170 -6.81 -2.44 6.67
N ASN A 171 -7.59 -2.14 5.62
CA ASN A 171 -8.89 -1.47 5.74
C ASN A 171 -9.81 -2.19 6.75
N GLY A 172 -9.94 -3.52 6.61
CA GLY A 172 -10.75 -4.31 7.54
C GLY A 172 -10.22 -4.32 8.98
N ARG A 173 -8.88 -4.36 9.13
CA ARG A 173 -8.25 -4.25 10.47
C ARG A 173 -8.58 -2.91 11.12
N TYR A 174 -8.40 -1.81 10.40
CA TYR A 174 -8.72 -0.49 10.93
C TYR A 174 -10.21 -0.31 11.20
N ALA A 175 -11.11 -0.85 10.38
CA ALA A 175 -12.55 -0.81 10.64
C ALA A 175 -12.92 -1.55 11.94
N TYR A 176 -12.35 -2.75 12.15
CA TYR A 176 -12.51 -3.50 13.40
C TYR A 176 -11.96 -2.75 14.61
N LEU A 177 -10.72 -2.27 14.52
CA LEU A 177 -10.06 -1.54 15.62
C LEU A 177 -10.77 -0.20 15.91
N ALA A 178 -11.31 0.47 14.90
CA ALA A 178 -12.08 1.69 15.07
C ALA A 178 -13.41 1.42 15.82
N ALA A 179 -14.11 0.35 15.46
CA ALA A 179 -15.32 -0.07 16.17
C ALA A 179 -15.05 -0.42 17.63
N TRP A 180 -13.98 -1.19 17.90
CA TRP A 180 -13.52 -1.51 19.26
C TRP A 180 -13.16 -0.26 20.06
N GLY A 181 -12.31 0.58 19.46
CA GLY A 181 -11.83 1.81 20.10
C GLY A 181 -12.93 2.84 20.34
N ALA A 182 -13.98 2.87 19.52
CA ALA A 182 -15.13 3.74 19.75
C ALA A 182 -15.83 3.44 21.08
N VAL A 183 -15.96 2.17 21.46
CA VAL A 183 -16.48 1.77 22.77
C VAL A 183 -15.52 2.19 23.89
N ARG A 184 -14.22 1.99 23.68
CA ARG A 184 -13.18 2.38 24.64
C ARG A 184 -13.13 3.91 24.87
N GLU A 185 -13.32 4.70 23.82
CA GLU A 185 -13.37 6.17 23.90
C GLU A 185 -14.59 6.70 24.67
N LYS A 186 -15.66 5.91 24.74
CA LYS A 186 -16.84 6.17 25.57
C LYS A 186 -16.68 5.66 27.02
N GLY A 187 -15.50 5.16 27.40
CA GLY A 187 -15.21 4.63 28.73
C GLY A 187 -15.60 3.16 28.93
N GLY A 188 -15.98 2.46 27.88
CA GLY A 188 -16.31 1.04 27.95
C GLY A 188 -15.08 0.14 28.18
N THR A 189 -15.31 -1.09 28.64
CA THR A 189 -14.30 -2.13 28.84
C THR A 189 -14.01 -2.90 27.54
N ASP A 190 -12.94 -3.71 27.53
CA ASP A 190 -12.64 -4.59 26.39
C ASP A 190 -13.71 -5.67 26.18
N ALA A 191 -14.34 -6.14 27.28
CA ALA A 191 -15.47 -7.06 27.16
C ALA A 191 -16.68 -6.43 26.47
N GLN A 192 -16.98 -5.16 26.78
CA GLN A 192 -18.05 -4.40 26.13
C GLN A 192 -17.70 -4.10 24.66
N ALA A 193 -16.43 -3.81 24.36
CA ALA A 193 -15.97 -3.63 23.00
C ALA A 193 -16.08 -4.92 22.17
N ALA A 194 -15.74 -6.07 22.77
CA ALA A 194 -15.89 -7.38 22.13
C ALA A 194 -17.37 -7.69 21.81
N ASP A 195 -18.27 -7.47 22.78
CA ASP A 195 -19.73 -7.64 22.58
C ASP A 195 -20.25 -6.74 21.46
N PHE A 196 -19.84 -5.47 21.47
CA PHE A 196 -20.21 -4.50 20.43
C PHE A 196 -19.74 -4.96 19.04
N VAL A 197 -18.47 -5.32 18.91
CA VAL A 197 -17.89 -5.79 17.64
C VAL A 197 -18.56 -7.09 17.19
N GLY A 198 -18.90 -8.00 18.10
CA GLY A 198 -19.67 -9.19 17.78
C GLY A 198 -21.05 -8.86 17.20
N LYS A 199 -21.77 -7.90 17.81
CA LYS A 199 -23.06 -7.40 17.28
C LYS A 199 -22.89 -6.69 15.92
N PHE A 200 -21.82 -5.90 15.77
CA PHE A 200 -21.48 -5.24 14.51
C PHE A 200 -21.30 -6.26 13.38
N TYR A 201 -20.49 -7.30 13.59
CA TYR A 201 -20.25 -8.31 12.57
C TYR A 201 -21.47 -9.20 12.26
N LYS A 202 -22.46 -9.32 13.14
CA LYS A 202 -23.75 -9.97 12.83
C LYS A 202 -24.52 -9.19 11.76
N ASN A 203 -24.30 -7.89 11.64
CA ASN A 203 -24.90 -7.02 10.62
C ASN A 203 -24.07 -6.96 9.33
N VAL A 204 -22.99 -7.76 9.20
CA VAL A 204 -22.14 -7.82 8.01
C VAL A 204 -22.53 -9.01 7.14
N PRO A 205 -23.30 -8.80 6.05
CA PRO A 205 -23.77 -9.90 5.19
C PRO A 205 -22.65 -10.51 4.35
N VAL A 206 -21.58 -9.76 4.09
CA VAL A 206 -20.45 -10.19 3.27
C VAL A 206 -19.16 -9.46 3.68
N LEU A 207 -18.06 -10.20 3.78
CA LEU A 207 -16.73 -9.66 3.96
C LEU A 207 -16.04 -9.50 2.60
N ALA A 208 -15.71 -8.25 2.24
CA ALA A 208 -15.01 -7.94 1.01
C ALA A 208 -13.52 -8.34 1.09
N LYS A 209 -12.92 -8.62 -0.07
CA LYS A 209 -11.49 -9.01 -0.17
C LYS A 209 -10.53 -7.82 -0.03
N GLY A 210 -10.99 -6.60 -0.35
CA GLY A 210 -10.23 -5.36 -0.32
C GLY A 210 -11.16 -4.15 -0.46
N GLY A 211 -10.62 -2.93 -0.41
CA GLY A 211 -11.42 -1.70 -0.43
C GLY A 211 -12.25 -1.56 -1.70
N ARG A 212 -11.64 -1.79 -2.87
CA ARG A 212 -12.36 -1.72 -4.16
C ARG A 212 -13.45 -2.78 -4.31
N ASP A 213 -13.23 -3.98 -3.81
CA ASP A 213 -14.27 -5.03 -3.78
C ASP A 213 -15.43 -4.61 -2.86
N ALA A 214 -15.13 -4.01 -1.71
CA ALA A 214 -16.14 -3.47 -0.79
C ALA A 214 -17.00 -2.38 -1.47
N THR A 215 -16.37 -1.45 -2.17
CA THR A 215 -17.05 -0.41 -2.95
C THR A 215 -17.92 -1.00 -4.05
N SER A 216 -17.44 -2.01 -4.78
CA SER A 216 -18.23 -2.73 -5.79
C SER A 216 -19.44 -3.47 -5.19
N ILE A 217 -19.23 -4.16 -4.06
CA ILE A 217 -20.32 -4.83 -3.33
C ILE A 217 -21.41 -3.80 -2.93
N PHE A 218 -20.96 -2.69 -2.36
CA PHE A 218 -21.87 -1.64 -1.92
C PHE A 218 -22.57 -0.96 -3.09
N LEU A 219 -21.87 -0.40 -4.07
CA LEU A 219 -22.44 0.44 -5.12
C LEU A 219 -23.01 -0.32 -6.32
N GLN A 220 -22.31 -1.36 -6.80
CA GLN A 220 -22.69 -2.07 -8.02
C GLN A 220 -23.65 -3.21 -7.73
N ARG A 221 -23.41 -3.99 -6.66
CA ARG A 221 -24.27 -5.09 -6.25
C ARG A 221 -25.43 -4.64 -5.35
N ASN A 222 -25.43 -3.38 -4.93
CA ASN A 222 -26.44 -2.78 -4.06
C ASN A 222 -26.66 -3.53 -2.73
N ILE A 223 -25.59 -4.08 -2.15
CA ILE A 223 -25.59 -4.80 -0.87
C ILE A 223 -25.18 -3.83 0.24
N GLY A 224 -25.89 -3.88 1.38
CA GLY A 224 -25.63 -3.08 2.58
C GLY A 224 -26.22 -1.66 2.55
N ASP A 225 -26.42 -1.12 3.72
CA ASP A 225 -26.88 0.26 3.96
C ASP A 225 -25.71 1.21 4.19
N VAL A 226 -24.59 0.67 4.68
CA VAL A 226 -23.39 1.40 5.08
C VAL A 226 -22.14 0.64 4.62
N LEU A 227 -21.15 1.38 4.10
CA LEU A 227 -19.80 0.89 3.84
C LEU A 227 -18.84 1.60 4.80
N ILE A 228 -18.08 0.84 5.60
CA ILE A 228 -16.99 1.40 6.39
C ILE A 228 -15.72 1.35 5.56
N THR A 229 -15.11 2.53 5.36
CA THR A 229 -13.92 2.64 4.52
C THR A 229 -13.07 3.86 4.87
N PHE A 230 -11.93 4.02 4.21
CA PHE A 230 -11.08 5.19 4.36
C PHE A 230 -11.72 6.46 3.76
N GLU A 231 -11.41 7.60 4.35
CA GLU A 231 -11.88 8.92 3.91
C GLU A 231 -11.64 9.18 2.41
N SER A 232 -10.53 8.68 1.85
CA SER A 232 -10.21 8.78 0.43
C SER A 232 -11.22 8.10 -0.52
N GLU A 233 -12.00 7.13 -0.02
CA GLU A 233 -13.03 6.46 -0.82
C GLU A 233 -14.15 7.43 -1.26
N VAL A 234 -14.45 8.47 -0.46
CA VAL A 234 -15.45 9.48 -0.83
C VAL A 234 -15.11 10.09 -2.19
N VAL A 235 -13.86 10.53 -2.35
CA VAL A 235 -13.40 11.13 -3.61
C VAL A 235 -13.35 10.08 -4.73
N SER A 236 -12.89 8.87 -4.42
CA SER A 236 -12.83 7.78 -5.39
C SER A 236 -14.23 7.40 -5.89
N VAL A 237 -15.20 7.30 -5.00
CA VAL A 237 -16.60 7.00 -5.34
C VAL A 237 -17.21 8.11 -6.20
N ASP A 238 -17.06 9.36 -5.81
CA ASP A 238 -17.58 10.51 -6.58
C ASP A 238 -16.97 10.58 -7.99
N ARG A 239 -15.70 10.25 -8.14
CA ARG A 239 -14.99 10.26 -9.42
C ARG A 239 -15.42 9.11 -10.33
N GLU A 240 -15.59 7.91 -9.78
CA GLU A 240 -15.83 6.68 -10.54
C GLU A 240 -17.32 6.44 -10.82
N PHE A 241 -18.19 6.77 -9.88
CA PHE A 241 -19.62 6.48 -9.95
C PHE A 241 -20.52 7.73 -10.08
N GLY A 242 -19.93 8.92 -10.01
CA GLY A 242 -20.63 10.22 -10.06
C GLY A 242 -21.07 10.70 -8.67
N LYS A 243 -21.09 12.03 -8.52
CA LYS A 243 -21.47 12.69 -7.26
C LYS A 243 -22.91 12.35 -6.84
N GLY A 244 -23.15 12.34 -5.55
CA GLY A 244 -24.49 12.14 -4.97
C GLY A 244 -24.98 10.69 -4.99
N LYS A 245 -24.09 9.71 -5.16
CA LYS A 245 -24.41 8.28 -5.01
C LYS A 245 -24.43 7.84 -3.55
N VAL A 246 -23.65 8.49 -2.73
CA VAL A 246 -23.50 8.22 -1.29
C VAL A 246 -23.36 9.52 -0.52
N ASP A 247 -23.63 9.44 0.78
CA ASP A 247 -23.32 10.50 1.73
C ASP A 247 -22.20 10.03 2.67
N ALA A 248 -21.25 10.92 2.98
CA ALA A 248 -20.21 10.66 3.94
C ALA A 248 -20.70 11.01 5.36
N VAL A 249 -20.63 10.04 6.26
CA VAL A 249 -20.90 10.24 7.70
C VAL A 249 -19.59 10.14 8.47
N TYR A 250 -19.26 11.19 9.17
CA TYR A 250 -18.11 11.26 10.08
C TYR A 250 -18.60 10.85 11.48
N PRO A 251 -18.17 9.69 12.00
CA PRO A 251 -18.58 9.26 13.34
C PRO A 251 -17.97 10.15 14.43
N SER A 252 -18.53 10.08 15.63
CA SER A 252 -18.07 10.90 16.79
C SER A 252 -16.58 10.69 17.10
N VAL A 253 -16.02 9.53 16.78
CA VAL A 253 -14.62 9.17 16.95
C VAL A 253 -14.21 8.12 15.91
N SER A 254 -12.94 8.17 15.48
CA SER A 254 -12.37 7.16 14.59
C SER A 254 -10.90 6.89 14.94
N ILE A 255 -10.24 6.05 14.16
CA ILE A 255 -8.84 5.66 14.35
C ILE A 255 -7.94 6.36 13.34
N THR A 256 -6.74 6.77 13.76
CA THR A 256 -5.70 7.21 12.83
C THR A 256 -5.11 5.98 12.14
N ALA A 257 -5.21 5.93 10.83
CA ALA A 257 -4.57 4.92 9.99
C ALA A 257 -3.32 5.51 9.34
N GLU A 258 -2.19 4.89 9.58
CA GLU A 258 -0.91 5.28 8.99
C GLU A 258 -0.67 4.54 7.68
N ASN A 259 -0.07 5.25 6.70
CA ASN A 259 0.28 4.69 5.40
C ASN A 259 1.81 4.52 5.31
N PRO A 260 2.36 3.40 5.80
CA PRO A 260 3.81 3.19 5.84
C PRO A 260 4.37 2.91 4.45
N VAL A 261 5.63 3.31 4.28
CA VAL A 261 6.40 3.07 3.06
C VAL A 261 7.75 2.47 3.39
N ALA A 262 8.28 1.65 2.50
CA ALA A 262 9.61 1.07 2.68
C ALA A 262 10.28 0.73 1.34
N VAL A 263 11.61 0.78 1.32
CA VAL A 263 12.43 0.23 0.24
C VAL A 263 12.47 -1.29 0.37
N VAL A 264 12.35 -2.01 -0.73
CA VAL A 264 12.51 -3.47 -0.77
C VAL A 264 13.98 -3.80 -1.02
N GLU A 265 14.75 -3.93 0.05
CA GLU A 265 16.20 -4.06 0.03
C GLU A 265 16.69 -5.20 -0.87
N ARG A 266 15.99 -6.34 -0.81
CA ARG A 266 16.30 -7.51 -1.63
C ARG A 266 16.28 -7.19 -3.14
N THR A 267 15.30 -6.42 -3.58
CA THR A 267 15.11 -6.08 -4.99
C THR A 267 16.05 -4.97 -5.43
N VAL A 268 16.14 -3.89 -4.66
CA VAL A 268 16.98 -2.74 -5.06
C VAL A 268 18.47 -3.08 -5.07
N ALA A 269 18.93 -3.98 -4.19
CA ALA A 269 20.29 -4.50 -4.22
C ALA A 269 20.60 -5.27 -5.52
N LYS A 270 19.63 -6.10 -5.99
CA LYS A 270 19.76 -6.86 -7.23
C LYS A 270 19.72 -5.96 -8.47
N LYS A 271 18.83 -4.94 -8.48
CA LYS A 271 18.58 -4.07 -9.64
C LYS A 271 19.48 -2.82 -9.69
N GLY A 272 20.15 -2.48 -8.59
CA GLY A 272 20.92 -1.23 -8.46
C GLY A 272 20.04 0.02 -8.38
N THR A 273 18.77 -0.11 -7.96
CA THR A 273 17.77 0.97 -7.93
C THR A 273 17.64 1.65 -6.58
N GLY A 274 18.48 1.35 -5.57
CA GLY A 274 18.34 1.84 -4.20
C GLY A 274 18.27 3.36 -4.06
N ALA A 275 19.14 4.09 -4.76
CA ALA A 275 19.12 5.55 -4.72
C ALA A 275 17.83 6.13 -5.34
N LEU A 276 17.36 5.53 -6.43
CA LEU A 276 16.11 5.94 -7.09
C LEU A 276 14.88 5.60 -6.21
N ALA A 277 14.85 4.42 -5.60
CA ALA A 277 13.79 4.01 -4.68
C ALA A 277 13.72 4.94 -3.45
N LYS A 278 14.88 5.31 -2.89
CA LYS A 278 14.92 6.30 -1.81
C LYS A 278 14.41 7.67 -2.27
N ALA A 279 14.85 8.18 -3.41
CA ALA A 279 14.39 9.46 -3.94
C ALA A 279 12.88 9.46 -4.20
N TYR A 280 12.33 8.34 -4.69
CA TYR A 280 10.89 8.16 -4.86
C TYR A 280 10.14 8.27 -3.53
N LEU A 281 10.59 7.62 -2.47
CA LEU A 281 9.93 7.68 -1.17
C LEU A 281 10.16 9.02 -0.46
N ASP A 282 11.34 9.66 -0.59
CA ASP A 282 11.59 11.00 -0.05
C ASP A 282 10.64 12.05 -0.65
N TYR A 283 10.35 11.96 -1.94
CA TYR A 283 9.46 12.90 -2.61
C TYR A 283 8.03 12.87 -2.06
N LEU A 284 7.57 11.77 -1.45
CA LEU A 284 6.26 11.69 -0.77
C LEU A 284 6.09 12.75 0.34
N TYR A 285 7.19 13.23 0.91
CA TYR A 285 7.20 14.25 1.96
C TYR A 285 7.30 15.68 1.43
N SER A 286 7.44 15.88 0.12
CA SER A 286 7.43 17.21 -0.49
C SER A 286 6.03 17.82 -0.48
N ASP A 287 5.95 19.15 -0.42
CA ASP A 287 4.66 19.85 -0.46
C ASP A 287 3.87 19.52 -1.74
N GLU A 288 4.55 19.35 -2.88
CA GLU A 288 3.91 18.95 -4.14
C GLU A 288 3.22 17.59 -4.03
N ALA A 289 3.91 16.57 -3.46
CA ALA A 289 3.33 15.25 -3.24
C ALA A 289 2.21 15.27 -2.20
N GLN A 290 2.35 16.08 -1.16
CA GLN A 290 1.33 16.26 -0.12
C GLN A 290 0.07 16.95 -0.67
N GLU A 291 0.21 17.89 -1.62
CA GLU A 291 -0.91 18.47 -2.37
C GLU A 291 -1.61 17.42 -3.24
N ILE A 292 -0.87 16.53 -3.88
CA ILE A 292 -1.46 15.41 -4.64
C ILE A 292 -2.22 14.48 -3.68
N ALA A 293 -1.65 14.18 -2.50
CA ALA A 293 -2.32 13.36 -1.50
C ALA A 293 -3.66 14.00 -1.06
N ALA A 294 -3.65 15.31 -0.79
CA ALA A 294 -4.85 16.04 -0.43
C ALA A 294 -5.93 15.99 -1.52
N LYS A 295 -5.58 16.13 -2.80
CA LYS A 295 -6.52 16.00 -3.93
C LYS A 295 -7.20 14.62 -4.00
N HIS A 296 -6.58 13.60 -3.45
CA HIS A 296 -7.13 12.24 -3.35
C HIS A 296 -7.76 11.94 -1.98
N ALA A 297 -8.02 12.97 -1.16
CA ALA A 297 -8.53 12.85 0.21
C ALA A 297 -7.67 11.95 1.11
N ILE A 298 -6.39 11.81 0.82
CA ILE A 298 -5.40 11.18 1.68
C ILE A 298 -4.82 12.29 2.57
N ARG A 299 -4.98 12.18 3.90
CA ARG A 299 -4.54 13.22 4.83
C ARG A 299 -3.05 13.44 4.78
N PRO A 300 -2.58 14.65 4.38
CA PRO A 300 -1.16 14.96 4.35
C PRO A 300 -0.58 15.11 5.77
N ARG A 301 0.74 14.95 5.89
CA ARG A 301 1.50 15.30 7.10
C ARG A 301 1.91 16.78 7.11
N SER A 302 1.98 17.43 5.95
CA SER A 302 2.26 18.86 5.86
C SER A 302 1.10 19.65 6.45
N GLU A 303 1.35 20.35 7.57
CA GLU A 303 0.36 21.20 8.23
C GLU A 303 -0.12 22.33 7.31
N ALA A 304 0.78 22.89 6.48
CA ALA A 304 0.46 23.93 5.52
C ALA A 304 -0.55 23.43 4.49
N VAL A 305 -0.32 22.23 3.92
CA VAL A 305 -1.23 21.61 2.96
C VAL A 305 -2.54 21.22 3.63
N LEU A 306 -2.49 20.63 4.83
CA LEU A 306 -3.71 20.25 5.57
C LEU A 306 -4.60 21.46 5.86
N LYS A 307 -3.99 22.61 6.26
CA LYS A 307 -4.71 23.86 6.49
C LYS A 307 -5.34 24.41 5.21
N LYS A 308 -4.65 24.33 4.07
CA LYS A 308 -5.16 24.74 2.77
C LYS A 308 -6.38 23.94 2.30
N HIS A 309 -6.46 22.65 2.71
CA HIS A 309 -7.54 21.71 2.37
C HIS A 309 -8.49 21.44 3.55
N ALA A 310 -8.63 22.38 4.50
CA ALA A 310 -9.45 22.22 5.70
C ALA A 310 -10.94 21.91 5.40
N ASP A 311 -11.46 22.42 4.29
CA ASP A 311 -12.84 22.15 3.87
C ASP A 311 -13.08 20.67 3.51
N GLN A 312 -12.05 20.01 3.02
CA GLN A 312 -12.09 18.59 2.63
C GLN A 312 -11.91 17.67 3.82
N PHE A 313 -10.98 18.00 4.73
CA PHE A 313 -10.66 17.19 5.90
C PHE A 313 -11.44 17.69 7.13
N LYS A 314 -12.70 17.28 7.22
CA LYS A 314 -13.54 17.66 8.37
C LYS A 314 -12.91 17.22 9.68
N PRO A 315 -13.04 18.04 10.74
CA PRO A 315 -12.59 17.65 12.07
C PRO A 315 -13.29 16.37 12.53
N ILE A 316 -12.51 15.42 12.98
CA ILE A 316 -12.98 14.18 13.60
C ILE A 316 -12.04 13.82 14.74
N LYS A 317 -12.62 13.49 15.93
CA LYS A 317 -11.82 12.98 17.02
C LYS A 317 -11.18 11.65 16.60
N GLN A 318 -9.87 11.53 16.81
CA GLN A 318 -9.13 10.31 16.45
C GLN A 318 -8.34 9.80 17.65
N PHE A 319 -8.21 8.49 17.73
CA PHE A 319 -7.27 7.81 18.62
C PHE A 319 -6.24 7.04 17.80
N THR A 320 -5.06 6.82 18.36
CA THR A 320 -4.00 6.01 17.75
C THR A 320 -4.16 4.55 18.11
N VAL A 321 -3.63 3.64 17.30
CA VAL A 321 -3.55 2.21 17.61
C VAL A 321 -2.89 1.99 18.98
N ALA A 322 -1.81 2.73 19.25
CA ALA A 322 -1.05 2.61 20.51
C ALA A 322 -1.90 2.83 21.75
N LYS A 323 -2.93 3.66 21.68
CA LYS A 323 -3.76 4.01 22.85
C LYS A 323 -4.47 2.81 23.49
N TYR A 324 -4.94 1.86 22.69
CA TYR A 324 -5.71 0.71 23.17
C TYR A 324 -5.13 -0.65 22.80
N PHE A 325 -4.22 -0.70 21.83
CA PHE A 325 -3.74 -1.96 21.25
C PHE A 325 -2.22 -2.12 21.32
N GLY A 326 -1.51 -1.16 21.93
CA GLY A 326 -0.04 -1.14 21.95
C GLY A 326 0.57 -0.88 20.57
N SER A 327 0.41 -1.81 19.66
CA SER A 327 0.84 -1.70 18.27
C SER A 327 -0.08 -2.48 17.34
N LEU A 328 0.02 -2.24 16.02
CA LEU A 328 -0.69 -3.08 15.04
C LEU A 328 -0.21 -4.54 15.06
N THR A 329 1.05 -4.78 15.39
CA THR A 329 1.60 -6.12 15.56
C THR A 329 0.99 -6.85 16.76
N GLU A 330 0.80 -6.16 17.88
CA GLU A 330 0.12 -6.71 19.04
C GLU A 330 -1.37 -6.92 18.76
N ALA A 331 -2.03 -5.94 18.13
CA ALA A 331 -3.39 -6.09 17.65
C ALA A 331 -3.54 -7.28 16.70
N GLN A 332 -2.57 -7.50 15.79
CA GLN A 332 -2.56 -8.67 14.90
C GLN A 332 -2.55 -9.98 15.68
N LYS A 333 -1.70 -10.10 16.69
CA LYS A 333 -1.58 -11.30 17.52
C LYS A 333 -2.86 -11.60 18.29
N VAL A 334 -3.45 -10.59 18.92
CA VAL A 334 -4.61 -10.75 19.81
C VAL A 334 -5.91 -10.90 19.01
N HIS A 335 -6.07 -10.10 17.96
CA HIS A 335 -7.37 -9.97 17.29
C HIS A 335 -7.45 -10.73 15.96
N PHE A 336 -6.37 -10.82 15.17
CA PHE A 336 -6.46 -11.23 13.77
C PHE A 336 -5.71 -12.52 13.40
N ASN A 337 -4.83 -13.03 14.26
CA ASN A 337 -4.24 -14.36 14.06
C ASN A 337 -5.31 -15.44 14.16
N ASP A 338 -5.01 -16.63 13.67
CA ASP A 338 -5.92 -17.77 13.74
C ASP A 338 -6.26 -18.10 15.21
N GLY A 339 -7.56 -18.22 15.48
CA GLY A 339 -8.09 -18.34 16.84
C GLY A 339 -8.12 -17.05 17.66
N GLY A 340 -7.79 -15.92 17.07
CA GLY A 340 -7.85 -14.59 17.68
C GLY A 340 -9.29 -14.12 17.98
N GLN A 341 -9.41 -12.89 18.50
CA GLN A 341 -10.72 -12.36 18.88
C GLN A 341 -11.71 -12.28 17.71
N PHE A 342 -11.23 -11.92 16.52
CA PHE A 342 -12.10 -11.85 15.34
C PHE A 342 -12.75 -13.20 15.03
N ASP A 343 -11.99 -14.30 15.07
CA ASP A 343 -12.51 -15.65 14.80
C ASP A 343 -13.55 -16.10 15.83
N LYS A 344 -13.46 -15.60 17.06
CA LYS A 344 -14.44 -15.90 18.14
C LYS A 344 -15.72 -15.07 17.99
N LEU A 345 -15.63 -13.85 17.45
CA LEU A 345 -16.73 -12.91 17.31
C LEU A 345 -17.49 -13.05 16.00
N TYR A 346 -16.84 -13.58 14.97
CA TYR A 346 -17.42 -13.75 13.63
C TYR A 346 -17.41 -15.22 13.21
N THR A 347 -18.60 -15.79 13.09
CA THR A 347 -18.80 -17.12 12.49
C THR A 347 -19.66 -16.92 11.24
N PRO A 348 -19.12 -17.21 10.03
CA PRO A 348 -19.90 -17.10 8.79
C PRO A 348 -21.19 -17.91 8.88
N GLY A 349 -22.33 -17.27 8.57
CA GLY A 349 -23.63 -17.96 8.47
C GLY A 349 -24.36 -18.26 9.80
N LYS A 350 -23.93 -17.66 10.93
CA LYS A 350 -24.66 -17.73 12.21
C LYS A 350 -25.24 -16.38 12.59
#